data_596a6bd32c4cdfa70bb441d5eef16169
#
_entry.id   596a6bd32c4cdfa70bb441d5eef16169
#
_cell.length_a   1.000
_cell.length_b   1.000
_cell.length_c   1.000
_cell.angle_alpha   90.00
_cell.angle_beta   90.00
_cell.angle_gamma   90.00
#
_symmetry.space_group_name_H-M   'P 1'
#
loop_
_entity.id
_entity.type
_entity.pdbx_description
1 polymer ?
#
loop_
_entity_poly.entity_id
_entity_poly.type
_entity_poly.pdbx_seq_one_letter_code
_entity_poly.pdbx_strand_id
1 'polypeptide(L)'
;MEYLHYYQDKIVFETLQHCLILLYSLPFALILGVGTGFLVADRPFLRSAVLVISSAIMTVPGLALFGIMVVVLAPLQMGIGVAPAVVAITLYSLLPVVRNTTTALNSVD
;
A
#
# COMPACT_ATOMS: atom_id res chain seq x y z
N MET A 1 -26.29 11.48 -25.65
CA MET A 1 -25.41 12.53 -25.14
C MET A 1 -25.40 12.60 -23.62
N GLU A 2 -26.55 12.39 -22.97
CA GLU A 2 -26.61 12.40 -21.50
C GLU A 2 -25.75 11.31 -20.89
N TYR A 3 -25.67 10.14 -21.53
CA TYR A 3 -24.84 9.05 -21.05
C TYR A 3 -23.36 9.44 -21.00
N LEU A 4 -22.88 10.12 -22.03
CA LEU A 4 -21.49 10.51 -22.10
C LEU A 4 -21.13 11.49 -20.99
N HIS A 5 -22.01 12.45 -20.71
CA HIS A 5 -21.79 13.42 -19.65
C HIS A 5 -21.82 12.75 -18.28
N TYR A 6 -22.78 11.83 -18.08
CA TYR A 6 -22.88 11.13 -16.81
C TYR A 6 -21.63 10.27 -16.55
N TYR A 7 -21.21 9.50 -17.55
CA TYR A 7 -20.01 8.66 -17.39
C TYR A 7 -18.74 9.49 -17.31
N GLN A 8 -18.69 10.61 -18.02
CA GLN A 8 -17.54 11.49 -17.96
C GLN A 8 -17.36 12.05 -16.57
N ASP A 9 -18.42 12.55 -15.95
CA ASP A 9 -18.38 13.08 -14.61
C ASP A 9 -17.99 12.00 -13.60
N LYS A 10 -18.53 10.78 -13.78
CA LYS A 10 -18.22 9.66 -12.91
C LYS A 10 -16.75 9.24 -13.04
N ILE A 11 -16.24 9.19 -14.28
CA ILE A 11 -14.83 8.85 -14.51
C ILE A 11 -13.92 9.87 -13.87
N VAL A 12 -14.23 11.14 -14.02
CA VAL A 12 -13.43 12.21 -13.40
C VAL A 12 -13.45 12.09 -11.89
N PHE A 13 -14.62 11.88 -11.30
CA PHE A 13 -14.76 11.73 -9.86
C PHE A 13 -13.97 10.53 -9.35
N GLU A 14 -14.11 9.37 -10.02
CA GLU A 14 -13.39 8.16 -9.64
C GLU A 14 -11.88 8.33 -9.78
N THR A 15 -11.44 9.00 -10.84
CA THR A 15 -10.02 9.26 -11.06
C THR A 15 -9.45 10.16 -9.98
N LEU A 16 -10.17 11.23 -9.63
CA LEU A 16 -9.74 12.13 -8.58
C LEU A 16 -9.68 11.41 -7.23
N GLN A 17 -10.67 10.56 -6.95
CA GLN A 17 -10.68 9.79 -5.72
C GLN A 17 -9.52 8.80 -5.66
N HIS A 18 -9.21 8.16 -6.79
CA HIS A 18 -8.06 7.26 -6.87
C HIS A 18 -6.75 8.01 -6.61
N CYS A 19 -6.61 9.19 -7.19
CA CYS A 19 -5.44 10.03 -6.95
C CYS A 19 -5.32 10.43 -5.47
N LEU A 20 -6.44 10.73 -4.82
CA LEU A 20 -6.43 11.03 -3.40
C LEU A 20 -5.98 9.83 -2.57
N ILE A 21 -6.48 8.64 -2.91
CA ILE A 21 -6.08 7.41 -2.22
C ILE A 21 -4.58 7.20 -2.35
N LEU A 22 -4.04 7.36 -3.54
CA LEU A 22 -2.60 7.24 -3.76
C LEU A 22 -1.83 8.31 -2.99
N LEU A 23 -2.35 9.53 -2.97
CA LEU A 23 -1.70 10.63 -2.26
C LEU A 23 -1.61 10.36 -0.76
N TYR A 24 -2.63 9.73 -0.18
CA TYR A 24 -2.59 9.33 1.22
C TYR A 24 -1.71 8.11 1.44
N SER A 25 -1.74 7.14 0.51
CA SER A 25 -1.03 5.87 0.68
C SER A 25 0.47 6.01 0.53
N LEU A 26 0.94 6.80 -0.44
CA LEU A 26 2.36 6.90 -0.75
C LEU A 26 3.20 7.41 0.41
N PRO A 27 2.81 8.50 1.12
CA PRO A 27 3.60 8.94 2.26
C PRO A 27 3.71 7.87 3.35
N PHE A 28 2.61 7.19 3.66
CA PHE A 28 2.65 6.11 4.65
C PHE A 28 3.55 4.97 4.19
N ALA A 29 3.45 4.57 2.92
CA ALA A 29 4.27 3.50 2.39
C ALA A 29 5.75 3.88 2.43
N LEU A 30 6.08 5.11 2.05
CA LEU A 30 7.45 5.57 2.06
C LEU A 30 8.01 5.66 3.47
N ILE A 31 7.26 6.25 4.40
CA ILE A 31 7.72 6.38 5.79
C ILE A 31 7.90 5.00 6.40
N LEU A 32 6.92 4.12 6.29
CA LEU A 32 6.98 2.80 6.87
C LEU A 32 8.03 1.93 6.18
N GLY A 33 8.07 1.97 4.83
CA GLY A 33 8.99 1.14 4.07
C GLY A 33 10.44 1.56 4.23
N VAL A 34 10.73 2.84 4.10
CA VAL A 34 12.09 3.34 4.26
C VAL A 34 12.54 3.17 5.72
N GLY A 35 11.67 3.51 6.67
CA GLY A 35 11.97 3.32 8.08
C GLY A 35 12.28 1.88 8.42
N THR A 36 11.45 0.94 7.93
CA THR A 36 11.69 -0.48 8.14
C THR A 36 12.99 -0.92 7.49
N GLY A 37 13.25 -0.44 6.27
CA GLY A 37 14.47 -0.77 5.56
C GLY A 37 15.72 -0.35 6.34
N PHE A 38 15.71 0.86 6.90
CA PHE A 38 16.83 1.32 7.73
C PHE A 38 16.98 0.47 8.99
N LEU A 39 15.87 0.13 9.62
CA LEU A 39 15.91 -0.64 10.86
C LEU A 39 16.46 -2.06 10.68
N VAL A 40 16.17 -2.68 9.54
CA VAL A 40 16.54 -4.08 9.32
C VAL A 40 17.76 -4.26 8.43
N ALA A 41 18.32 -3.18 7.88
CA ALA A 41 19.40 -3.28 6.90
C ALA A 41 20.63 -3.98 7.48
N ASP A 42 20.95 -3.71 8.75
CA ASP A 42 22.12 -4.27 9.41
C ASP A 42 21.85 -5.59 10.12
N ARG A 43 20.62 -6.09 10.06
CA ARG A 43 20.21 -7.32 10.75
C ARG A 43 19.71 -8.34 9.73
N PRO A 44 20.58 -9.27 9.28
CA PRO A 44 20.20 -10.18 8.19
C PRO A 44 18.94 -11.01 8.49
N PHE A 45 18.77 -11.45 9.73
CA PHE A 45 17.60 -12.26 10.09
C PHE A 45 16.32 -11.44 9.97
N LEU A 46 16.31 -10.23 10.56
CA LEU A 46 15.13 -9.36 10.50
C LEU A 46 14.84 -8.91 9.08
N ARG A 47 15.89 -8.60 8.31
CA ARG A 47 15.72 -8.22 6.91
C ARG A 47 15.05 -9.35 6.12
N SER A 48 15.53 -10.57 6.29
CA SER A 48 14.93 -11.73 5.61
C SER A 48 13.49 -11.93 6.05
N ALA A 49 13.20 -11.80 7.34
CA ALA A 49 11.84 -11.99 7.85
C ALA A 49 10.90 -10.93 7.27
N VAL A 50 11.31 -9.66 7.25
CA VAL A 50 10.47 -8.58 6.71
C VAL A 50 10.23 -8.79 5.22
N LEU A 51 11.26 -9.17 4.46
CA LEU A 51 11.11 -9.39 3.02
C LEU A 51 10.21 -10.58 2.73
N VAL A 52 10.31 -11.66 3.52
CA VAL A 52 9.44 -12.83 3.35
C VAL A 52 7.99 -12.46 3.65
N ILE A 53 7.75 -11.75 4.75
CA ILE A 53 6.39 -11.33 5.12
C ILE A 53 5.81 -10.41 4.06
N SER A 54 6.58 -9.43 3.60
CA SER A 54 6.12 -8.51 2.56
C SER A 54 5.82 -9.25 1.26
N SER A 55 6.65 -10.23 0.89
CA SER A 55 6.42 -11.06 -0.29
C SER A 55 5.13 -11.86 -0.15
N ALA A 56 4.87 -12.41 1.04
CA ALA A 56 3.64 -13.15 1.29
C ALA A 56 2.41 -12.24 1.12
N ILE A 57 2.49 -11.00 1.59
CA ILE A 57 1.40 -10.05 1.40
C ILE A 57 1.15 -9.81 -0.08
N MET A 58 2.20 -9.70 -0.88
CA MET A 58 2.06 -9.45 -2.31
C MET A 58 1.52 -10.65 -3.08
N THR A 59 1.57 -11.86 -2.50
CA THR A 59 0.95 -13.02 -3.14
C THR A 59 -0.56 -13.02 -3.02
N VAL A 60 -1.11 -12.24 -2.07
CA VAL A 60 -2.57 -12.10 -1.93
C VAL A 60 -3.08 -11.20 -3.05
N PRO A 61 -4.12 -11.63 -3.80
CA PRO A 61 -4.69 -10.76 -4.83
C PRO A 61 -5.14 -9.44 -4.23
N GLY A 62 -4.91 -8.35 -4.98
CA GLY A 62 -5.20 -7.00 -4.47
C GLY A 62 -6.65 -6.83 -4.04
N LEU A 63 -7.56 -7.37 -4.83
CA LEU A 63 -8.98 -7.28 -4.51
C LEU A 63 -9.33 -8.05 -3.24
N ALA A 64 -8.68 -9.21 -3.04
CA ALA A 64 -8.89 -10.00 -1.82
C ALA A 64 -8.35 -9.25 -0.59
N LEU A 65 -7.18 -8.63 -0.71
CA LEU A 65 -6.61 -7.86 0.39
C LEU A 65 -7.53 -6.68 0.74
N PHE A 66 -8.06 -6.00 -0.27
CA PHE A 66 -9.01 -4.92 -0.05
C PHE A 66 -10.24 -5.42 0.70
N GLY A 67 -10.79 -6.58 0.30
CA GLY A 67 -11.93 -7.18 0.98
C GLY A 67 -11.62 -7.54 2.43
N ILE A 68 -10.43 -8.09 2.67
CA ILE A 68 -9.99 -8.40 4.03
C ILE A 68 -9.93 -7.13 4.88
N MET A 69 -9.40 -6.05 4.32
CA MET A 69 -9.31 -4.78 5.04
C MET A 69 -10.69 -4.21 5.35
N VAL A 70 -11.66 -4.37 4.45
CA VAL A 70 -13.04 -3.95 4.70
C VAL A 70 -13.58 -4.66 5.94
N VAL A 71 -13.38 -5.97 6.03
CA VAL A 71 -13.86 -6.77 7.17
C VAL A 71 -13.11 -6.42 8.45
N VAL A 72 -11.79 -6.29 8.37
CA VAL A 72 -10.95 -6.00 9.55
C VAL A 72 -11.27 -4.62 10.12
N LEU A 73 -11.50 -3.64 9.25
CA LEU A 73 -11.75 -2.28 9.69
C LEU A 73 -13.21 -2.00 10.04
N ALA A 74 -14.11 -2.94 9.73
CA ALA A 74 -15.53 -2.77 10.02
C ALA A 74 -15.82 -2.50 11.51
N PRO A 75 -15.20 -3.25 12.46
CA PRO A 75 -15.43 -2.97 13.88
C PRO A 75 -14.98 -1.58 14.30
N LEU A 76 -14.06 -0.98 13.57
CA LEU A 76 -13.59 0.38 13.86
C LEU A 76 -14.41 1.43 13.10
N GLN A 77 -15.49 1.02 12.42
CA GLN A 77 -16.34 1.88 11.58
C GLN A 77 -15.55 2.51 10.45
N MET A 78 -14.46 1.86 10.01
CA MET A 78 -13.62 2.31 8.92
C MET A 78 -13.66 1.33 7.74
N GLY A 79 -14.61 0.38 7.73
CA GLY A 79 -14.70 -0.62 6.66
C GLY A 79 -15.24 -0.10 5.35
N ILE A 80 -15.84 1.10 5.35
CA ILE A 80 -16.39 1.72 4.14
C ILE A 80 -15.64 3.03 3.91
N GLY A 81 -15.38 3.34 2.64
CA GLY A 81 -14.72 4.57 2.25
C GLY A 81 -13.31 4.35 1.81
N VAL A 82 -12.44 5.31 2.10
CA VAL A 82 -11.06 5.36 1.60
C VAL A 82 -10.11 4.49 2.42
N ALA A 83 -10.40 4.31 3.72
CA ALA A 83 -9.46 3.66 4.65
C ALA A 83 -9.02 2.26 4.21
N PRO A 84 -9.92 1.33 3.81
CA PRO A 84 -9.47 0.02 3.37
C PRO A 84 -8.54 0.07 2.16
N ALA A 85 -8.82 0.97 1.22
CA ALA A 85 -8.00 1.12 0.03
C ALA A 85 -6.62 1.67 0.39
N VAL A 86 -6.56 2.68 1.25
CA VAL A 86 -5.29 3.26 1.68
C VAL A 86 -4.43 2.22 2.38
N VAL A 87 -5.02 1.44 3.30
CA VAL A 87 -4.28 0.41 4.01
C VAL A 87 -3.78 -0.67 3.04
N ALA A 88 -4.64 -1.14 2.14
CA ALA A 88 -4.26 -2.19 1.19
C ALA A 88 -3.13 -1.73 0.27
N ILE A 89 -3.22 -0.53 -0.28
CA ILE A 89 -2.20 0.00 -1.16
C ILE A 89 -0.89 0.22 -0.41
N THR A 90 -0.97 0.72 0.83
CA THR A 90 0.21 0.89 1.67
C THR A 90 0.92 -0.44 1.88
N LEU A 91 0.18 -1.51 2.21
CA LEU A 91 0.76 -2.82 2.41
C LEU A 91 1.42 -3.35 1.14
N TYR A 92 0.76 -3.20 -0.01
CA TYR A 92 1.33 -3.64 -1.28
C TYR A 92 2.59 -2.89 -1.65
N SER A 93 2.68 -1.63 -1.26
CA SER A 93 3.84 -0.80 -1.58
C SER A 93 5.03 -1.08 -0.67
N LEU A 94 4.81 -1.71 0.49
CA LEU A 94 5.88 -1.92 1.45
C LEU A 94 7.02 -2.79 0.90
N LEU A 95 6.70 -3.89 0.21
CA LEU A 95 7.77 -4.76 -0.31
C LEU A 95 8.73 -4.05 -1.25
N PRO A 96 8.25 -3.37 -2.32
CA PRO A 96 9.19 -2.66 -3.19
C PRO A 96 10.00 -1.60 -2.45
N VAL A 97 9.37 -0.85 -1.55
CA VAL A 97 10.07 0.22 -0.82
C VAL A 97 11.10 -0.36 0.12
N VAL A 98 10.75 -1.37 0.91
CA VAL A 98 11.70 -2.01 1.83
C VAL A 98 12.83 -2.66 1.07
N ARG A 99 12.51 -3.41 0.01
CA ARG A 99 13.52 -4.09 -0.80
C ARG A 99 14.50 -3.09 -1.42
N ASN A 100 13.99 -2.02 -2.01
CA ASN A 100 14.85 -1.02 -2.64
C ASN A 100 15.68 -0.28 -1.59
N THR A 101 15.12 -0.01 -0.43
CA THR A 101 15.85 0.66 0.65
C THR A 101 16.98 -0.21 1.17
N THR A 102 16.70 -1.50 1.45
CA THR A 102 17.74 -2.41 1.94
C THR A 102 18.82 -2.65 0.90
N THR A 103 18.44 -2.75 -0.36
CA THR A 103 19.40 -2.93 -1.45
C THR A 103 20.30 -1.72 -1.58
N ALA A 104 19.73 -0.51 -1.52
CA ALA A 104 20.50 0.72 -1.61
C ALA A 104 21.47 0.85 -0.44
N LEU A 105 21.02 0.55 0.78
CA LEU A 105 21.88 0.65 1.96
C LEU A 105 23.02 -0.38 1.94
N ASN A 106 22.76 -1.58 1.42
CA ASN A 106 23.76 -2.62 1.34
C ASN A 106 24.77 -2.39 0.23
N SER A 107 24.44 -1.56 -0.76
CA SER A 107 25.35 -1.23 -1.85
C SER A 107 26.27 -0.05 -1.52
N VAL A 108 25.99 0.66 -0.44
CA VAL A 108 26.80 1.80 0.01
C VAL A 108 27.70 1.33 1.13
N ASP A 109 29.00 1.25 0.87
CA ASP A 109 30.03 0.86 1.85
C ASP A 109 30.89 2.04 2.24
#